data_4f1c310250ba4a6d23d384a55c04a4b7
#
_entry.id   4f1c310250ba4a6d23d384a55c04a4b7
#
_cell.length_a   1.000
_cell.length_b   1.000
_cell.length_c   1.000
_cell.angle_alpha   90.00
_cell.angle_beta   90.00
_cell.angle_gamma   90.00
#
_symmetry.space_group_name_H-M   'P 1'
#
loop_
_entity.id
_entity.type
_entity.pdbx_description
1 polymer ?
#
loop_
_entity_poly.entity_id
_entity_poly.type
_entity_poly.pdbx_seq_one_letter_code
_entity_poly.pdbx_strand_id
1 'polypeptide(L)'
;SDRMRDMLNTLLGFFRLDNGKEQPRLSPCRISAITHTLETEFMPIAMNKGLSLTVKNVCDAVVLTDKERIIQIGNNLLSNAMKFTDNGSISLITNYDNGTLKLIVEDTGTGMTDEEQQRVFGAFERLSNAAAKDGFGLGLSIVQRIVAMLGGTIRLDSEKGKGSRFTVEILMPIVDEQTAQSRQ
;
A
#
# COMPACT_ATOMS: atom_id res chain seq x y z
N SER A 1 -26.65 0.10 -4.74
CA SER A 1 -25.90 1.34 -4.54
C SER A 1 -24.43 1.15 -4.89
N ASP A 2 -23.73 2.23 -5.13
CA ASP A 2 -22.31 2.19 -5.47
C ASP A 2 -21.48 1.60 -4.35
N ARG A 3 -21.84 1.89 -3.10
CA ARG A 3 -21.15 1.34 -1.93
C ARG A 3 -21.28 -0.19 -1.86
N MET A 4 -22.48 -0.71 -2.16
CA MET A 4 -22.73 -2.16 -2.18
C MET A 4 -21.92 -2.83 -3.31
N ARG A 5 -21.86 -2.21 -4.47
CA ARG A 5 -21.06 -2.68 -5.60
C ARG A 5 -19.57 -2.71 -5.25
N ASP A 6 -19.07 -1.64 -4.63
CA ASP A 6 -17.67 -1.54 -4.19
C ASP A 6 -17.33 -2.60 -3.17
N MET A 7 -18.23 -2.82 -2.19
CA MET A 7 -18.08 -3.87 -1.20
C MET A 7 -18.01 -5.25 -1.84
N LEU A 8 -18.92 -5.53 -2.79
CA LEU A 8 -18.96 -6.82 -3.50
C LEU A 8 -17.66 -7.03 -4.30
N ASN A 9 -17.21 -6.02 -5.02
CA ASN A 9 -15.98 -6.09 -5.80
C ASN A 9 -14.75 -6.32 -4.90
N THR A 10 -14.70 -5.65 -3.76
CA THR A 10 -13.62 -5.82 -2.78
C THR A 10 -13.62 -7.24 -2.23
N LEU A 11 -14.78 -7.78 -1.87
CA LEU A 11 -14.92 -9.15 -1.38
C LEU A 11 -14.50 -10.19 -2.43
N LEU A 12 -14.94 -10.02 -3.66
CA LEU A 12 -14.57 -10.92 -4.76
C LEU A 12 -13.06 -10.88 -5.01
N GLY A 13 -12.47 -9.70 -5.00
CA GLY A 13 -11.01 -9.54 -5.13
C GLY A 13 -10.26 -10.22 -4.00
N PHE A 14 -10.73 -10.07 -2.76
CA PHE A 14 -10.15 -10.73 -1.61
C PHE A 14 -10.17 -12.26 -1.75
N PHE A 15 -11.33 -12.85 -2.11
CA PHE A 15 -11.45 -14.29 -2.23
C PHE A 15 -10.61 -14.86 -3.37
N ARG A 16 -10.44 -14.13 -4.47
CA ARG A 16 -9.54 -14.53 -5.55
C ARG A 16 -8.09 -14.62 -5.08
N LEU A 17 -7.64 -13.62 -4.32
CA LEU A 17 -6.29 -13.59 -3.74
C LEU A 17 -6.11 -14.69 -2.69
N ASP A 18 -7.12 -14.90 -1.84
CA ASP A 18 -7.08 -15.88 -0.76
C ASP A 18 -7.00 -17.32 -1.30
N ASN A 19 -7.59 -17.58 -2.46
CA ASN A 19 -7.52 -18.90 -3.10
C ASN A 19 -6.13 -19.22 -3.67
N GLY A 20 -5.21 -18.26 -3.74
CA GLY A 20 -3.86 -18.48 -4.24
C GLY A 20 -3.77 -18.78 -5.73
N LYS A 21 -4.84 -18.54 -6.51
CA LYS A 21 -4.89 -18.79 -7.94
C LYS A 21 -4.46 -17.60 -8.79
N GLU A 22 -4.42 -16.42 -8.19
CA GLU A 22 -3.99 -15.21 -8.89
C GLU A 22 -2.49 -15.26 -9.15
N GLN A 23 -2.10 -14.88 -10.36
CA GLN A 23 -0.71 -14.80 -10.77
C GLN A 23 -0.36 -13.34 -11.08
N PRO A 24 0.87 -12.89 -10.73
CA PRO A 24 1.28 -11.54 -11.08
C PRO A 24 1.38 -11.38 -12.61
N ARG A 25 0.94 -10.22 -13.10
CA ARG A 25 1.08 -9.83 -14.51
C ARG A 25 2.29 -8.91 -14.64
N LEU A 26 3.44 -9.50 -14.87
CA LEU A 26 4.72 -8.77 -14.88
C LEU A 26 4.90 -8.01 -16.17
N SER A 27 5.32 -6.76 -16.06
CA SER A 27 5.72 -5.92 -17.18
C SER A 27 6.80 -4.93 -16.72
N PRO A 28 7.61 -4.39 -17.65
CA PRO A 28 8.57 -3.34 -17.29
C PRO A 28 7.84 -2.11 -16.75
N CYS A 29 8.32 -1.59 -15.63
CA CYS A 29 7.70 -0.46 -14.96
C CYS A 29 8.77 0.37 -14.24
N ARG A 30 8.65 1.69 -14.36
CA ARG A 30 9.52 2.63 -13.65
C ARG A 30 8.94 2.90 -12.26
N ILE A 31 9.75 2.77 -11.24
CA ILE A 31 9.32 2.95 -9.83
C ILE A 31 8.80 4.38 -9.61
N SER A 32 9.48 5.40 -10.16
CA SER A 32 9.02 6.79 -10.02
C SER A 32 7.64 7.01 -10.64
N ALA A 33 7.24 6.25 -11.66
CA ALA A 33 5.91 6.34 -12.24
C ALA A 33 4.84 5.84 -11.26
N ILE A 34 5.12 4.76 -10.54
CA ILE A 34 4.24 4.25 -9.48
C ILE A 34 4.11 5.29 -8.37
N THR A 35 5.24 5.82 -7.91
CA THR A 35 5.29 6.84 -6.84
C THR A 35 4.49 8.07 -7.25
N HIS A 36 4.65 8.54 -8.48
CA HIS A 36 3.93 9.70 -9.01
C HIS A 36 2.42 9.46 -9.09
N THR A 37 2.00 8.27 -9.53
CA THR A 37 0.58 7.90 -9.57
C THR A 37 -0.05 7.99 -8.19
N LEU A 38 0.61 7.45 -7.18
CA LEU A 38 0.13 7.50 -5.79
C LEU A 38 0.10 8.94 -5.25
N GLU A 39 1.12 9.73 -5.53
CA GLU A 39 1.16 11.14 -5.14
C GLU A 39 0.00 11.93 -5.74
N THR A 40 -0.24 11.75 -7.04
CA THR A 40 -1.31 12.45 -7.77
C THR A 40 -2.68 12.12 -7.19
N GLU A 41 -2.89 10.87 -6.79
CA GLU A 41 -4.16 10.45 -6.19
C GLU A 41 -4.35 10.97 -4.77
N PHE A 42 -3.32 10.92 -3.93
CA PHE A 42 -3.47 11.18 -2.50
C PHE A 42 -3.15 12.61 -2.07
N MET A 43 -2.39 13.37 -2.84
CA MET A 43 -2.09 14.76 -2.49
C MET A 43 -3.36 15.62 -2.32
N PRO A 44 -4.36 15.56 -3.24
CA PRO A 44 -5.61 16.32 -3.04
C PRO A 44 -6.37 15.88 -1.78
N ILE A 45 -6.36 14.59 -1.48
CA ILE A 45 -7.03 14.04 -0.29
C ILE A 45 -6.37 14.59 0.99
N ALA A 46 -5.05 14.56 1.04
CA ALA A 46 -4.28 15.09 2.17
C ALA A 46 -4.54 16.58 2.35
N MET A 47 -4.47 17.36 1.28
CA MET A 47 -4.73 18.81 1.31
C MET A 47 -6.14 19.11 1.82
N ASN A 48 -7.13 18.37 1.36
CA ASN A 48 -8.51 18.55 1.78
C ASN A 48 -8.73 18.23 3.26
N LYS A 49 -7.95 17.31 3.81
CA LYS A 49 -7.98 16.95 5.24
C LYS A 49 -7.06 17.81 6.11
N GLY A 50 -6.27 18.70 5.52
CA GLY A 50 -5.31 19.52 6.25
C GLY A 50 -4.09 18.72 6.73
N LEU A 51 -3.78 17.59 6.09
CA LEU A 51 -2.62 16.76 6.39
C LEU A 51 -1.44 17.12 5.49
N SER A 52 -0.23 16.97 6.01
CA SER A 52 0.99 17.11 5.23
C SER A 52 1.34 15.73 4.63
N LEU A 53 1.40 15.65 3.30
CA LEU A 53 1.87 14.44 2.61
C LEU A 53 3.21 14.73 1.95
N THR A 54 4.23 13.97 2.33
CA THR A 54 5.56 14.01 1.73
C THR A 54 5.77 12.75 0.91
N VAL A 55 6.19 12.91 -0.34
CA VAL A 55 6.46 11.79 -1.26
C VAL A 55 7.90 11.87 -1.72
N LYS A 56 8.63 10.74 -1.59
CA LYS A 56 10.03 10.67 -1.98
C LYS A 56 10.32 9.34 -2.68
N ASN A 57 10.93 9.42 -3.85
CA ASN A 57 11.55 8.28 -4.51
C ASN A 57 13.07 8.43 -4.37
N VAL A 58 13.67 7.62 -3.50
CA VAL A 58 15.09 7.74 -3.13
C VAL A 58 15.99 7.26 -4.26
N CYS A 59 15.68 6.11 -4.83
CA CYS A 59 16.43 5.54 -5.95
C CYS A 59 15.46 4.94 -6.95
N ASP A 60 15.56 5.40 -8.19
CA ASP A 60 14.65 4.97 -9.27
C ASP A 60 15.26 3.83 -10.07
N ALA A 61 14.40 3.05 -10.72
CA ALA A 61 14.80 1.99 -11.63
C ALA A 61 13.63 1.58 -12.51
N VAL A 62 13.90 0.95 -13.63
CA VAL A 62 12.91 0.22 -14.40
C VAL A 62 13.01 -1.25 -13.99
N VAL A 63 11.91 -1.79 -13.50
CA VAL A 63 11.84 -3.13 -12.92
C VAL A 63 10.75 -3.96 -13.58
N LEU A 64 10.88 -5.28 -13.50
CA LEU A 64 9.84 -6.20 -13.93
C LEU A 64 8.93 -6.47 -12.75
N THR A 65 7.69 -5.98 -12.80
CA THR A 65 6.72 -6.11 -11.71
C THR A 65 5.29 -6.00 -12.22
N ASP A 66 4.35 -6.28 -11.34
CA ASP A 66 2.91 -6.04 -11.56
C ASP A 66 2.56 -4.64 -11.03
N LYS A 67 2.60 -3.66 -11.91
CA LYS A 67 2.37 -2.25 -11.58
C LYS A 67 1.06 -2.01 -10.85
N GLU A 68 -0.03 -2.63 -11.33
CA GLU A 68 -1.36 -2.44 -10.74
C GLU A 68 -1.42 -2.96 -9.31
N ARG A 69 -0.76 -4.08 -9.03
CA ARG A 69 -0.70 -4.65 -7.68
C ARG A 69 0.13 -3.80 -6.73
N ILE A 70 1.24 -3.24 -7.20
CA ILE A 70 2.04 -2.33 -6.36
C ILE A 70 1.24 -1.07 -6.04
N ILE A 71 0.54 -0.50 -7.03
CA ILE A 71 -0.35 0.66 -6.80
C ILE A 71 -1.46 0.30 -5.82
N GLN A 72 -2.03 -0.90 -5.92
CA GLN A 72 -3.06 -1.37 -4.98
C GLN A 72 -2.53 -1.45 -3.54
N ILE A 73 -1.31 -1.94 -3.35
CA ILE A 73 -0.64 -1.92 -2.04
C ILE A 73 -0.54 -0.48 -1.53
N GLY A 74 0.00 0.43 -2.35
CA GLY A 74 0.15 1.84 -1.98
C GLY A 74 -1.18 2.51 -1.66
N ASN A 75 -2.20 2.27 -2.47
CA ASN A 75 -3.55 2.82 -2.24
C ASN A 75 -4.11 2.39 -0.89
N ASN A 76 -4.02 1.10 -0.56
CA ASN A 76 -4.55 0.59 0.69
C ASN A 76 -3.78 1.13 1.90
N LEU A 77 -2.46 1.19 1.82
CA LEU A 77 -1.65 1.72 2.92
C LEU A 77 -1.85 3.22 3.11
N LEU A 78 -1.92 4.00 2.03
CA LEU A 78 -2.15 5.44 2.10
C LEU A 78 -3.57 5.76 2.56
N SER A 79 -4.59 5.04 2.07
CA SER A 79 -5.97 5.19 2.53
C SER A 79 -6.08 4.94 4.02
N ASN A 80 -5.41 3.91 4.50
CA ASN A 80 -5.37 3.58 5.92
C ASN A 80 -4.71 4.70 6.74
N ALA A 81 -3.58 5.22 6.27
CA ALA A 81 -2.90 6.34 6.92
C ALA A 81 -3.79 7.59 6.99
N MET A 82 -4.51 7.90 5.90
CA MET A 82 -5.44 9.03 5.86
C MET A 82 -6.60 8.87 6.85
N LYS A 83 -7.09 7.65 7.03
CA LYS A 83 -8.20 7.38 7.98
C LYS A 83 -7.78 7.58 9.42
N PHE A 84 -6.55 7.18 9.78
CA PHE A 84 -6.11 7.15 11.17
C PHE A 84 -5.25 8.35 11.57
N THR A 85 -5.08 9.32 10.67
CA THR A 85 -4.36 10.56 10.97
C THR A 85 -5.34 11.73 10.84
N ASP A 86 -5.76 12.28 11.97
CA ASP A 86 -6.66 13.44 11.98
C ASP A 86 -5.88 14.74 11.79
N ASN A 87 -4.73 14.84 12.44
CA ASN A 87 -3.80 15.98 12.33
C ASN A 87 -2.39 15.43 12.22
N GLY A 88 -1.56 16.08 11.43
CA GLY A 88 -0.16 15.69 11.32
C GLY A 88 0.26 15.40 9.90
N SER A 89 1.05 14.34 9.74
CA SER A 89 1.75 14.07 8.49
C SER A 89 1.75 12.60 8.09
N ILE A 90 1.87 12.41 6.77
CA ILE A 90 2.00 11.09 6.14
C ILE A 90 3.19 11.17 5.19
N SER A 91 3.99 10.13 5.15
CA SER A 91 5.12 10.01 4.21
C SER A 91 4.97 8.76 3.37
N LEU A 92 5.19 8.89 2.07
CA LEU A 92 5.34 7.78 1.13
C LEU A 92 6.78 7.79 0.62
N ILE A 93 7.49 6.71 0.84
CA ILE A 93 8.88 6.58 0.42
C ILE A 93 9.03 5.31 -0.41
N THR A 94 9.63 5.43 -1.59
CA THR A 94 10.03 4.29 -2.41
C THR A 94 11.54 4.32 -2.61
N ASN A 95 12.16 3.15 -2.58
CA ASN A 95 13.59 3.01 -2.78
C ASN A 95 13.88 1.66 -3.42
N TYR A 96 14.62 1.67 -4.52
CA TYR A 96 15.10 0.45 -5.15
C TYR A 96 16.58 0.29 -4.85
N ASP A 97 16.93 -0.77 -4.15
CA ASP A 97 18.30 -1.05 -3.76
C ASP A 97 18.54 -2.56 -3.75
N ASN A 98 19.64 -2.99 -4.36
CA ASN A 98 20.07 -4.39 -4.32
C ASN A 98 19.00 -5.37 -4.82
N GLY A 99 18.28 -5.05 -5.88
CA GLY A 99 17.26 -5.92 -6.45
C GLY A 99 15.94 -5.92 -5.69
N THR A 100 15.78 -5.05 -4.70
CA THR A 100 14.58 -5.00 -3.84
C THR A 100 13.94 -3.62 -3.90
N LEU A 101 12.63 -3.59 -4.17
CA LEU A 101 11.83 -2.41 -3.93
C LEU A 101 11.40 -2.37 -2.47
N LYS A 102 11.67 -1.26 -1.81
CA LYS A 102 11.13 -0.95 -0.48
C LYS A 102 10.10 0.16 -0.64
N LEU A 103 8.89 -0.08 -0.19
CA LEU A 103 7.80 0.89 -0.17
C LEU A 103 7.39 1.10 1.28
N ILE A 104 7.46 2.36 1.74
CA ILE A 104 7.19 2.72 3.12
C ILE A 104 6.06 3.74 3.15
N VAL A 105 5.05 3.49 4.00
CA VAL A 105 4.02 4.46 4.33
C VAL A 105 4.06 4.67 5.84
N GLU A 106 4.31 5.90 6.24
CA GLU A 106 4.43 6.30 7.64
C GLU A 106 3.44 7.40 7.95
N ASP A 107 2.78 7.31 9.09
CA ASP A 107 1.85 8.33 9.56
C ASP A 107 2.11 8.69 11.02
N THR A 108 1.67 9.89 11.39
CA THR A 108 1.72 10.37 12.78
C THR A 108 0.35 10.29 13.46
N GLY A 109 -0.44 9.32 13.07
CA GLY A 109 -1.81 9.13 13.56
C GLY A 109 -1.90 8.47 14.93
N THR A 110 -3.00 7.78 15.14
CA THR A 110 -3.31 7.20 16.46
C THR A 110 -2.37 6.08 16.88
N GLY A 111 -1.72 5.41 15.93
CA GLY A 111 -0.90 4.24 16.24
C GLY A 111 -1.72 3.07 16.75
N MET A 112 -1.04 2.01 17.11
CA MET A 112 -1.67 0.75 17.53
C MET A 112 -0.97 0.17 18.75
N THR A 113 -1.76 -0.44 19.64
CA THR A 113 -1.23 -1.27 20.73
C THR A 113 -0.66 -2.57 20.16
N ASP A 114 0.13 -3.29 20.96
CA ASP A 114 0.67 -4.59 20.54
C ASP A 114 -0.45 -5.57 20.18
N GLU A 115 -1.55 -5.57 20.96
CA GLU A 115 -2.71 -6.42 20.69
C GLU A 115 -3.38 -6.07 19.36
N GLU A 116 -3.55 -4.77 19.08
CA GLU A 116 -4.12 -4.30 17.81
C GLU A 116 -3.23 -4.70 16.63
N GLN A 117 -1.91 -4.58 16.77
CA GLN A 117 -0.96 -4.97 15.73
C GLN A 117 -1.04 -6.46 15.37
N GLN A 118 -1.30 -7.31 16.36
CA GLN A 118 -1.44 -8.75 16.13
C GLN A 118 -2.65 -9.10 15.27
N ARG A 119 -3.69 -8.26 15.28
CA ARG A 119 -4.94 -8.50 14.56
C ARG A 119 -5.10 -7.71 13.26
N VAL A 120 -4.26 -6.72 13.02
CA VAL A 120 -4.48 -5.71 11.97
C VAL A 120 -4.59 -6.30 10.55
N PHE A 121 -3.96 -7.44 10.30
CA PHE A 121 -3.99 -8.10 8.99
C PHE A 121 -5.14 -9.09 8.82
N GLY A 122 -5.94 -9.30 9.86
CA GLY A 122 -7.10 -10.19 9.76
C GLY A 122 -8.19 -9.62 8.88
N ALA A 123 -8.84 -10.49 8.09
CA ALA A 123 -9.98 -10.09 7.27
C ALA A 123 -11.13 -9.63 8.17
N PHE A 124 -11.76 -8.50 7.80
CA PHE A 124 -12.87 -7.88 8.52
C PHE A 124 -12.52 -7.36 9.91
N GLU A 125 -11.24 -7.39 10.29
CA GLU A 125 -10.81 -6.80 11.55
C GLU A 125 -10.93 -5.28 11.49
N ARG A 126 -11.53 -4.70 12.53
CA ARG A 126 -11.66 -3.25 12.69
C ARG A 126 -11.25 -2.91 14.12
N LEU A 127 -10.35 -1.95 14.23
CA LEU A 127 -9.91 -1.46 15.53
C LEU A 127 -11.02 -0.66 16.20
N SER A 128 -11.07 -0.63 17.53
CA SER A 128 -12.13 0.02 18.29
C SER A 128 -12.33 1.51 17.94
N ASN A 129 -11.24 2.21 17.65
CA ASN A 129 -11.29 3.61 17.23
C ASN A 129 -11.63 3.78 15.73
N ALA A 130 -11.67 2.69 14.97
CA ALA A 130 -12.02 2.69 13.56
C ALA A 130 -13.51 2.45 13.31
N ALA A 131 -14.30 2.15 14.34
CA ALA A 131 -15.72 1.85 14.19
C ALA A 131 -16.52 3.00 13.53
N ALA A 132 -16.07 4.24 13.69
CA ALA A 132 -16.67 5.43 13.08
C ALA A 132 -16.06 5.77 11.73
N LYS A 133 -15.05 5.03 11.25
CA LYS A 133 -14.36 5.29 9.98
C LYS A 133 -14.95 4.40 8.88
N ASP A 134 -14.99 4.91 7.66
CA ASP A 134 -15.43 4.13 6.51
C ASP A 134 -14.41 3.06 6.14
N GLY A 135 -14.92 1.90 5.71
CA GLY A 135 -14.11 0.79 5.24
C GLY A 135 -14.73 -0.55 5.53
N PHE A 136 -14.22 -1.60 4.91
CA PHE A 136 -14.77 -2.96 4.99
C PHE A 136 -13.91 -3.89 5.87
N GLY A 137 -12.78 -3.41 6.43
CA GLY A 137 -11.89 -4.24 7.22
C GLY A 137 -11.05 -5.21 6.40
N LEU A 138 -10.89 -4.95 5.10
CA LEU A 138 -10.17 -5.84 4.17
C LEU A 138 -8.85 -5.27 3.66
N GLY A 139 -8.63 -3.95 3.77
CA GLY A 139 -7.50 -3.27 3.13
C GLY A 139 -6.14 -3.88 3.45
N LEU A 140 -5.83 -4.07 4.74
CA LEU A 140 -4.53 -4.62 5.16
C LEU A 140 -4.42 -6.12 4.89
N SER A 141 -5.51 -6.88 4.97
CA SER A 141 -5.49 -8.30 4.61
C SER A 141 -5.26 -8.48 3.10
N ILE A 142 -5.81 -7.60 2.28
CA ILE A 142 -5.55 -7.58 0.83
C ILE A 142 -4.07 -7.27 0.56
N VAL A 143 -3.51 -6.26 1.24
CA VAL A 143 -2.08 -5.92 1.11
C VAL A 143 -1.22 -7.12 1.43
N GLN A 144 -1.50 -7.81 2.54
CA GLN A 144 -0.72 -8.98 2.95
C GLN A 144 -0.73 -10.07 1.89
N ARG A 145 -1.89 -10.33 1.28
CA ARG A 145 -2.03 -11.36 0.24
C ARG A 145 -1.35 -10.97 -1.07
N ILE A 146 -1.44 -9.72 -1.46
CA ILE A 146 -0.73 -9.22 -2.65
C ILE A 146 0.78 -9.32 -2.45
N VAL A 147 1.28 -8.88 -1.30
CA VAL A 147 2.71 -8.96 -0.95
C VAL A 147 3.18 -10.41 -1.01
N ALA A 148 2.41 -11.34 -0.44
CA ALA A 148 2.73 -12.77 -0.50
C ALA A 148 2.75 -13.29 -1.93
N MET A 149 1.78 -12.92 -2.76
CA MET A 149 1.72 -13.29 -4.17
C MET A 149 2.94 -12.79 -4.94
N LEU A 150 3.46 -11.62 -4.60
CA LEU A 150 4.64 -11.05 -5.23
C LEU A 150 5.95 -11.51 -4.59
N GLY A 151 5.89 -12.44 -3.63
CA GLY A 151 7.06 -13.00 -2.98
C GLY A 151 7.77 -12.05 -2.02
N GLY A 152 7.06 -11.06 -1.51
CA GLY A 152 7.63 -10.05 -0.62
C GLY A 152 7.27 -10.23 0.84
N THR A 153 7.61 -9.23 1.62
CA THR A 153 7.32 -9.16 3.06
C THR A 153 6.72 -7.80 3.41
N ILE A 154 5.90 -7.78 4.45
CA ILE A 154 5.38 -6.55 5.03
C ILE A 154 5.65 -6.54 6.53
N ARG A 155 6.10 -5.39 7.03
CA ARG A 155 6.36 -5.18 8.45
C ARG A 155 5.61 -3.95 8.93
N LEU A 156 5.11 -4.03 10.17
CA LEU A 156 4.46 -2.92 10.85
C LEU A 156 5.27 -2.54 12.09
N ASP A 157 5.61 -1.27 12.20
CA ASP A 157 6.17 -0.65 13.39
C ASP A 157 5.17 0.43 13.84
N SER A 158 4.64 0.31 15.04
CA SER A 158 3.61 1.23 15.54
C SER A 158 3.69 1.36 17.05
N GLU A 159 3.31 2.54 17.52
CA GLU A 159 3.17 2.82 18.95
C GLU A 159 1.93 3.69 19.15
N LYS A 160 1.07 3.28 20.08
CA LYS A 160 -0.16 4.01 20.38
C LYS A 160 0.14 5.46 20.73
N GLY A 161 -0.51 6.38 20.06
CA GLY A 161 -0.33 7.82 20.25
C GLY A 161 0.78 8.45 19.41
N LYS A 162 1.58 7.65 18.71
CA LYS A 162 2.72 8.16 17.91
C LYS A 162 2.56 7.95 16.41
N GLY A 163 1.82 6.92 16.01
CA GLY A 163 1.59 6.63 14.60
C GLY A 163 2.04 5.24 14.19
N SER A 164 2.07 5.01 12.88
CA SER A 164 2.36 3.70 12.30
C SER A 164 3.27 3.82 11.10
N ARG A 165 4.09 2.79 10.89
CA ARG A 165 4.97 2.67 9.73
C ARG A 165 4.84 1.28 9.16
N PHE A 166 4.36 1.20 7.91
CA PHE A 166 4.32 -0.04 7.14
C PHE A 166 5.48 -0.06 6.16
N THR A 167 6.25 -1.14 6.16
CA THR A 167 7.38 -1.34 5.25
C THR A 167 7.13 -2.59 4.43
N VAL A 168 7.02 -2.42 3.11
CA VAL A 168 6.87 -3.52 2.14
C VAL A 168 8.18 -3.68 1.40
N GLU A 169 8.68 -4.91 1.30
CA GLU A 169 9.89 -5.24 0.54
C GLU A 169 9.58 -6.34 -0.46
N ILE A 170 9.89 -6.11 -1.74
CA ILE A 170 9.63 -7.05 -2.82
C ILE A 170 10.85 -7.13 -3.73
N LEU A 171 11.33 -8.35 -3.97
CA LEU A 171 12.38 -8.59 -4.98
C LEU A 171 11.82 -8.32 -6.37
N MET A 172 12.53 -7.51 -7.15
CA MET A 172 12.14 -7.14 -8.51
C MET A 172 13.37 -7.12 -9.41
N PRO A 173 13.40 -7.89 -10.50
CA PRO A 173 14.50 -7.82 -11.44
C PRO A 173 14.56 -6.43 -12.10
N ILE A 174 15.76 -5.89 -12.23
CA ILE A 174 15.96 -4.68 -13.01
C ILE A 174 15.84 -5.00 -14.50
N VAL A 175 15.27 -4.09 -15.26
CA VAL A 175 15.10 -4.24 -16.72
C VAL A 175 15.87 -3.14 -17.42
N ASP A 176 16.59 -3.50 -18.50
CA ASP A 176 17.24 -2.53 -19.36
C ASP A 176 16.17 -1.62 -19.99
N GLU A 177 16.38 -0.30 -19.97
CA GLU A 177 15.45 0.68 -20.54
C GLU A 177 15.16 0.43 -22.02
N GLN A 178 16.15 -0.02 -22.80
CA GLN A 178 15.95 -0.37 -24.19
C GLN A 178 14.99 -1.55 -24.36
N THR A 179 15.12 -2.56 -23.51
CA THR A 179 14.21 -3.71 -23.49
C THR A 179 12.81 -3.28 -23.09
N ALA A 180 12.68 -2.37 -22.12
CA ALA A 180 11.40 -1.82 -21.67
C ALA A 180 10.69 -1.09 -22.81
N GLN A 181 11.39 -0.26 -23.57
CA GLN A 181 10.84 0.48 -24.72
C GLN A 181 10.39 -0.45 -25.85
N SER A 182 11.10 -1.53 -26.13
CA SER A 182 10.76 -2.48 -27.20
C SER A 182 9.52 -3.32 -26.89
N ARG A 183 9.06 -3.36 -25.64
CA ARG A 183 7.87 -4.11 -25.21
C ARG A 183 6.61 -3.26 -25.07
N GLN A 184 6.70 -1.95 -25.35
CA GLN A 184 5.56 -1.05 -25.44
C GLN A 184 4.96 -1.09 -26.89
#